data_512d64b3a41ef7a93f4c8aa5a25a19d2
#
_entry.id   512d64b3a41ef7a93f4c8aa5a25a19d2
#
_cell.length_a   1.000
_cell.length_b   1.000
_cell.length_c   1.000
_cell.angle_alpha   90.00
_cell.angle_beta   90.00
_cell.angle_gamma   90.00
#
_symmetry.space_group_name_H-M   'P 1'
#
loop_
_entity.id
_entity.type
_entity.pdbx_description
1 polymer ?
#
loop_
_entity_poly.entity_id
_entity_poly.type
_entity_poly.pdbx_seq_one_letter_code
_entity_poly.pdbx_strand_id
1 'polypeptide(L)'
;MLDVLEGRPDARAPHHTGLTVGDIIAMLETFDPAAPLLVTGEYGGFEEVLGLRKVAVKLNVNDAEGFGPHEMVQPGQRADVTAVTLRMAQR
;
A
#
# COMPACT_ATOMS: atom_id res chain seq x y z
N MET A 1 6.89 11.25 -19.87
CA MET A 1 7.05 10.86 -19.19
C MET A 1 7.28 10.42 -19.06
N LEU A 2 7.74 10.47 -18.92
CA LEU A 2 8.20 10.05 -18.28
C LEU A 2 8.62 9.86 -17.96
N ASP A 3 9.05 10.29 -17.88
CA ASP A 3 9.45 10.07 -17.04
C ASP A 3 9.17 10.01 -16.53
N VAL A 4 9.11 10.34 -16.65
CA VAL A 4 8.86 10.05 -15.74
C VAL A 4 8.66 9.54 -15.35
N LEU A 5 8.93 9.42 -15.36
CA LEU A 5 9.04 8.79 -14.79
C LEU A 5 9.89 8.36 -14.88
N GLU A 6 10.21 8.52 -15.22
CA GLU A 6 11.03 8.11 -15.10
C GLU A 6 11.67 8.21 -14.24
N GLY A 7 11.82 8.20 -14.56
CA GLY A 7 12.59 7.99 -13.47
C GLY A 7 12.60 8.48 -12.40
N ARG A 8 12.36 8.77 -11.97
CA ARG A 8 12.40 9.08 -10.69
C ARG A 8 12.44 7.94 -9.78
N PRO A 9 13.27 6.96 -10.00
CA PRO A 9 13.37 5.84 -9.09
C PRO A 9 13.76 6.26 -7.70
N ASP A 10 14.54 7.29 -7.59
CA ASP A 10 14.98 7.73 -6.29
C ASP A 10 13.89 8.47 -5.53
N ALA A 11 12.76 8.72 -6.14
CA ALA A 11 11.62 9.26 -5.43
C ALA A 11 10.92 8.23 -4.57
N ARG A 12 11.30 6.96 -4.69
CA ARG A 12 10.67 5.88 -3.95
C ARG A 12 11.57 5.42 -2.84
N ALA A 13 10.97 4.79 -1.81
CA ALA A 13 11.76 4.15 -0.78
C ALA A 13 12.63 3.08 -1.41
N PRO A 14 13.89 2.95 -0.97
CA PRO A 14 14.85 2.11 -1.67
C PRO A 14 14.44 0.66 -1.82
N HIS A 15 13.66 0.14 -0.91
CA HIS A 15 13.33 -1.29 -0.91
C HIS A 15 11.87 -1.55 -1.19
N HIS A 16 11.16 -0.56 -1.67
CA HIS A 16 9.75 -0.69 -1.97
C HIS A 16 9.58 -0.96 -3.45
N THR A 17 8.91 -2.06 -3.79
CA THR A 17 8.74 -2.48 -5.17
C THR A 17 7.31 -2.38 -5.68
N GLY A 18 6.35 -2.05 -4.83
CA GLY A 18 4.96 -1.95 -5.24
C GLY A 18 4.59 -0.56 -5.68
N LEU A 19 3.30 -0.36 -5.87
CA LEU A 19 2.75 0.92 -6.28
C LEU A 19 2.76 1.91 -5.13
N THR A 20 2.86 3.19 -5.47
CA THR A 20 2.75 4.28 -4.50
C THR A 20 1.34 4.83 -4.51
N VAL A 21 1.07 5.71 -3.54
CA VAL A 21 -0.21 6.43 -3.49
C VAL A 21 -0.42 7.20 -4.80
N GLY A 22 0.62 7.88 -5.30
CA GLY A 22 0.49 8.64 -6.54
C GLY A 22 0.18 7.77 -7.73
N ASP A 23 0.79 6.58 -7.79
CA ASP A 23 0.48 5.63 -8.86
C ASP A 23 -0.99 5.25 -8.84
N ILE A 24 -1.53 4.99 -7.64
CA ILE A 24 -2.93 4.56 -7.51
C ILE A 24 -3.88 5.69 -7.86
N ILE A 25 -3.55 6.92 -7.47
CA ILE A 25 -4.39 8.06 -7.84
C ILE A 25 -4.52 8.14 -9.36
N ALA A 26 -3.40 8.03 -10.07
CA ALA A 26 -3.43 8.12 -11.52
C ALA A 26 -4.23 6.99 -12.14
N MET A 27 -4.11 5.78 -11.59
CA MET A 27 -4.87 4.64 -12.10
C MET A 27 -6.35 4.79 -11.83
N LEU A 28 -6.70 5.23 -10.65
CA LEU A 28 -8.11 5.36 -10.27
C LEU A 28 -8.85 6.42 -11.08
N GLU A 29 -8.13 7.43 -11.55
CA GLU A 29 -8.76 8.47 -12.35
C GLU A 29 -9.35 7.95 -13.66
N THR A 30 -8.95 6.76 -14.08
CA THR A 30 -9.48 6.17 -15.31
C THR A 30 -10.78 5.40 -15.11
N PHE A 31 -11.26 5.28 -13.89
CA PHE A 31 -12.46 4.52 -13.56
C PHE A 31 -13.59 5.45 -13.16
N ASP A 32 -14.80 4.88 -13.19
CA ASP A 32 -15.99 5.59 -12.74
C ASP A 32 -15.85 5.91 -11.25
N PRO A 33 -15.91 7.20 -10.87
CA PRO A 33 -15.73 7.55 -9.45
C PRO A 33 -16.84 7.01 -8.55
N ALA A 34 -17.99 6.60 -9.11
CA ALA A 34 -19.06 6.00 -8.31
C ALA A 34 -18.92 4.49 -8.15
N ALA A 35 -17.93 3.87 -8.80
CA ALA A 35 -17.76 2.43 -8.68
C ALA A 35 -17.26 2.08 -7.29
N PRO A 36 -17.76 1.00 -6.67
CA PRO A 36 -17.23 0.57 -5.38
C PRO A 36 -15.78 0.12 -5.50
N LEU A 37 -15.01 0.38 -4.47
CA LEU A 37 -13.63 -0.10 -4.39
C LEU A 37 -13.62 -1.30 -3.45
N LEU A 38 -13.22 -2.44 -3.96
CA LEU A 38 -13.27 -3.69 -3.21
C LEU A 38 -11.89 -4.33 -3.22
N VAL A 39 -11.68 -5.23 -2.28
CA VAL A 39 -10.48 -6.07 -2.25
C VAL A 39 -10.90 -7.52 -2.19
N THR A 40 -10.02 -8.40 -2.62
CA THR A 40 -10.27 -9.85 -2.60
C THR A 40 -10.36 -10.33 -1.15
N GLY A 41 -11.41 -11.10 -0.85
CA GLY A 41 -11.54 -11.71 0.46
C GLY A 41 -10.60 -12.89 0.61
N GLU A 42 -10.37 -13.28 1.86
CA GLU A 42 -9.40 -14.33 2.17
C GLU A 42 -9.82 -15.67 1.60
N TYR A 43 -11.10 -15.97 1.64
CA TYR A 43 -11.61 -17.27 1.19
C TYR A 43 -12.53 -17.12 -0.03
N GLY A 44 -12.35 -16.04 -0.77
CA GLY A 44 -13.17 -15.77 -1.94
C GLY A 44 -14.07 -14.59 -1.72
N GLY A 45 -14.77 -14.17 -2.79
CA GLY A 45 -15.58 -12.98 -2.72
C GLY A 45 -14.76 -11.72 -2.58
N PHE A 46 -15.43 -10.63 -2.23
CA PHE A 46 -14.79 -9.33 -2.12
C PHE A 46 -15.20 -8.65 -0.83
N GLU A 47 -14.29 -7.88 -0.26
CA GLU A 47 -14.52 -7.13 0.96
C GLU A 47 -14.59 -5.65 0.67
N GLU A 48 -15.35 -4.94 1.50
CA GLU A 48 -15.47 -3.49 1.39
C GLU A 48 -14.23 -2.82 1.94
N VAL A 49 -13.84 -1.73 1.29
CA VAL A 49 -12.82 -0.83 1.81
C VAL A 49 -13.54 0.30 2.51
N LEU A 50 -13.29 0.47 3.80
CA LEU A 50 -13.99 1.46 4.61
C LEU A 50 -13.19 2.74 4.81
N GLY A 51 -11.92 2.74 4.42
CA GLY A 51 -11.11 3.94 4.55
C GLY A 51 -9.65 3.63 4.39
N LEU A 52 -8.83 4.61 4.69
CA LEU A 52 -7.38 4.54 4.59
C LEU A 52 -6.79 5.03 5.88
N ARG A 53 -5.59 4.55 6.21
CA ARG A 53 -4.88 5.10 7.35
C ARG A 53 -3.39 5.06 7.10
N LYS A 54 -2.68 5.97 7.77
CA LYS A 54 -1.23 6.01 7.72
C LYS A 54 -0.67 5.07 8.77
N VAL A 55 0.47 4.46 8.45
CA VAL A 55 1.14 3.58 9.39
C VAL A 55 2.65 3.70 9.17
N ALA A 56 3.39 3.84 10.26
CA ALA A 56 4.85 3.88 10.20
C ALA A 56 5.37 2.45 10.15
N VAL A 57 6.20 2.14 9.14
CA VAL A 57 6.59 0.75 8.91
C VAL A 57 8.09 0.61 8.75
N LYS A 58 8.56 -0.61 9.07
CA LYS A 58 9.89 -1.10 8.69
C LYS A 58 9.71 -1.96 7.44
N LEU A 59 10.59 -1.78 6.48
CA LEU A 59 10.50 -2.47 5.20
C LEU A 59 11.31 -3.77 5.22
N ASN A 60 10.75 -4.80 4.61
CA ASN A 60 11.45 -6.04 4.32
C ASN A 60 12.03 -6.71 5.55
N VAL A 61 11.27 -6.75 6.64
CA VAL A 61 11.73 -7.37 7.88
C VAL A 61 11.24 -8.81 8.04
N ASN A 62 10.23 -9.23 7.25
CA ASN A 62 9.74 -10.60 7.29
C ASN A 62 10.15 -11.31 6.03
N ASP A 63 10.76 -12.47 6.17
CA ASP A 63 11.07 -13.30 5.01
C ASP A 63 10.39 -14.66 5.09
N ALA A 64 9.50 -14.84 6.06
CA ALA A 64 8.72 -16.08 6.15
C ALA A 64 7.59 -16.04 5.13
N GLU A 65 7.36 -17.17 4.51
CA GLU A 65 6.32 -17.31 3.53
C GLU A 65 4.95 -17.10 4.18
N GLY A 66 4.07 -16.39 3.51
CA GLY A 66 2.73 -16.15 4.02
C GLY A 66 2.57 -14.88 4.81
N PHE A 67 3.66 -14.23 5.19
CA PHE A 67 3.60 -12.94 5.87
C PHE A 67 4.00 -11.83 4.92
N GLY A 68 3.32 -10.68 5.04
CA GLY A 68 3.77 -9.51 4.31
C GLY A 68 5.19 -9.13 4.76
N PRO A 69 6.02 -8.62 3.85
CA PRO A 69 7.41 -8.33 4.20
C PRO A 69 7.59 -7.15 5.14
N HIS A 70 6.62 -6.26 5.22
CA HIS A 70 6.77 -5.02 5.97
C HIS A 70 5.98 -5.10 7.26
N GLU A 71 6.45 -4.43 8.32
CA GLU A 71 5.80 -4.48 9.62
C GLU A 71 5.64 -3.08 10.19
N MET A 72 4.59 -2.90 10.97
CA MET A 72 4.42 -1.68 11.74
C MET A 72 5.54 -1.58 12.77
N VAL A 73 6.05 -0.36 12.97
CA VAL A 73 7.13 -0.20 13.95
C VAL A 73 6.62 -0.42 15.37
N GLN A 74 7.54 -0.86 16.22
CA GLN A 74 7.32 -0.99 17.64
C GLN A 74 7.63 0.34 18.33
N PRO A 75 7.12 0.57 19.54
CA PRO A 75 7.47 1.79 20.27
C PRO A 75 8.98 1.95 20.40
N GLY A 76 9.47 3.15 20.12
CA GLY A 76 10.88 3.45 20.17
C GLY A 76 11.67 3.07 18.95
N GLN A 77 11.06 2.37 18.00
CA GLN A 77 11.72 1.96 16.78
C GLN A 77 11.56 3.04 15.71
N ARG A 78 12.58 3.19 14.89
CA ARG A 78 12.56 4.17 13.82
C ARG A 78 11.90 3.57 12.59
N ALA A 79 10.96 4.30 11.99
CA ALA A 79 10.31 3.86 10.77
C ALA A 79 11.22 4.10 9.56
N ASP A 80 11.10 3.23 8.55
CA ASP A 80 11.73 3.48 7.26
C ASP A 80 10.90 4.43 6.43
N VAL A 81 9.58 4.26 6.45
CA VAL A 81 8.65 5.10 5.70
C VAL A 81 7.33 5.17 6.45
N THR A 82 6.51 6.14 6.07
CA THR A 82 5.11 6.17 6.44
C THR A 82 4.32 5.66 5.24
N ALA A 83 3.60 4.58 5.44
CA ALA A 83 2.81 3.94 4.40
C ALA A 83 1.34 4.25 4.60
N VAL A 84 0.54 3.89 3.60
CA VAL A 84 -0.92 3.98 3.67
C VAL A 84 -1.46 2.57 3.52
N THR A 85 -2.39 2.20 4.39
CA THR A 85 -3.04 0.89 4.30
C THR A 85 -4.54 1.08 4.13
N LEU A 86 -5.18 0.06 3.59
CA LEU A 86 -6.63 0.03 3.46
C LEU A 86 -7.23 -0.41 4.78
N ARG A 87 -8.31 0.26 5.18
CA ARG A 87 -9.08 -0.13 6.35
C ARG A 87 -10.32 -0.87 5.86
N MET A 88 -10.49 -2.08 6.29
CA MET A 88 -11.53 -2.96 5.79
C MET A 88 -12.51 -3.30 6.90
N ALA A 89 -13.67 -3.83 6.50
CA ALA A 89 -14.68 -4.24 7.46
C ALA A 89 -14.12 -5.35 8.35
N GLN A 90 -14.44 -5.27 9.62
CA GLN A 90 -14.12 -6.33 10.58
C GLN A 90 -15.22 -7.38 10.57
N ARG A 91 -14.84 -8.62 10.76
CA ARG A 91 -15.80 -9.72 10.78
C ARG A 91 -15.73 -10.52 12.05
#